data_3b3ae5ca849421dbabb69df4e62949cc
#
_entry.id   3b3ae5ca849421dbabb69df4e62949cc
#
_cell.length_a   1.000
_cell.length_b   1.000
_cell.length_c   1.000
_cell.angle_alpha   90.00
_cell.angle_beta   90.00
_cell.angle_gamma   90.00
#
_symmetry.space_group_name_H-M   'P 1'
#
loop_
_entity.id
_entity.type
_entity.pdbx_description
1 polymer ?
#
loop_
_entity_poly.entity_id
_entity_poly.type
_entity_poly.pdbx_seq_one_letter_code
_entity_poly.pdbx_strand_id
1 'polypeptide(L)'
;IGSISTTHGSVIVNQNGTFTVTPETNYNGQVTVNYTVVDGKGGSVNASQSFNLAAVNDAPEALVPLDNQAIDEGQTLSYQLPVDAFIDMDSDVLTYSASLADGSALPSWLVFDAATQTFSGTPSFSDAGVLSVKVMASDGQLSAEQVLTLDVMERNQLPVIDPNASALMLDEDSTLVIDVLSRVKDLEGDALTVSNINVDAAQGTAVLNADQSITFTPTANFHGTVSLSYDVSDGDAQGRVLSVVESIVVNSVNDAPVAGSTSISLANGSEDTPYTLQASDLLQGFSDVDGDSLAIGSISTTHGSVVSNQNGTFTVTPETNYNGQV
;
A
#
# COMPACT_ATOMS: atom_id res chain seq x y z
N ILE A 1 -32.59 -1.83 -78.12
CA ILE A 1 -32.70 -2.87 -77.04
C ILE A 1 -34.13 -2.81 -76.52
N GLY A 2 -34.81 -3.95 -76.46
CA GLY A 2 -36.16 -4.04 -76.00
C GLY A 2 -36.27 -4.07 -74.49
N SER A 3 -35.52 -4.94 -73.86
CA SER A 3 -35.40 -5.04 -72.39
C SER A 3 -33.94 -5.24 -72.00
N ILE A 4 -33.61 -4.88 -70.76
CA ILE A 4 -32.27 -5.09 -70.20
C ILE A 4 -32.41 -5.36 -68.69
N SER A 5 -31.66 -6.33 -68.18
CA SER A 5 -31.57 -6.68 -66.75
C SER A 5 -30.19 -7.18 -66.41
N THR A 6 -29.88 -7.25 -65.14
CA THR A 6 -28.60 -7.81 -64.62
C THR A 6 -28.91 -8.88 -63.57
N THR A 7 -27.96 -9.82 -63.40
CA THR A 7 -28.07 -10.86 -62.40
C THR A 7 -27.84 -10.34 -60.99
N HIS A 8 -26.93 -9.37 -60.84
CA HIS A 8 -26.54 -8.78 -59.54
C HIS A 8 -26.50 -7.26 -59.69
N GLY A 9 -27.38 -6.57 -58.95
CA GLY A 9 -27.51 -5.13 -58.97
C GLY A 9 -28.65 -4.58 -59.87
N SER A 10 -28.47 -3.36 -60.34
CA SER A 10 -29.47 -2.66 -61.15
C SER A 10 -28.80 -2.16 -62.47
N VAL A 11 -29.65 -1.96 -63.51
CA VAL A 11 -29.20 -1.35 -64.74
C VAL A 11 -30.12 -0.18 -65.12
N ILE A 12 -29.50 0.94 -65.47
CA ILE A 12 -30.19 2.16 -65.93
C ILE A 12 -29.82 2.43 -67.39
N VAL A 13 -30.84 2.73 -68.20
CA VAL A 13 -30.68 3.17 -69.57
C VAL A 13 -30.47 4.68 -69.59
N ASN A 14 -29.32 5.12 -70.09
CA ASN A 14 -28.98 6.55 -70.17
C ASN A 14 -29.53 7.16 -71.48
N GLN A 15 -29.83 8.45 -71.49
CA GLN A 15 -30.34 9.17 -72.69
C GLN A 15 -29.35 9.23 -73.82
N ASN A 16 -28.07 8.98 -73.59
CA ASN A 16 -27.02 9.01 -74.62
C ASN A 16 -26.78 7.63 -75.25
N GLY A 17 -27.64 6.64 -74.98
CA GLY A 17 -27.54 5.31 -75.55
C GLY A 17 -26.57 4.38 -74.80
N THR A 18 -26.03 4.80 -73.66
CA THR A 18 -25.22 3.93 -72.77
C THR A 18 -26.07 3.31 -71.68
N PHE A 19 -25.51 2.30 -71.02
CA PHE A 19 -26.16 1.63 -69.86
C PHE A 19 -25.18 1.72 -68.68
N THR A 20 -25.73 2.07 -67.50
CA THR A 20 -24.98 2.04 -66.25
C THR A 20 -25.45 0.84 -65.47
N VAL A 21 -24.54 -0.07 -65.13
CA VAL A 21 -24.77 -1.21 -64.22
C VAL A 21 -24.22 -0.79 -62.86
N THR A 22 -25.07 -0.78 -61.87
CA THR A 22 -24.70 -0.56 -60.45
C THR A 22 -24.77 -1.91 -59.76
N PRO A 23 -23.65 -2.52 -59.37
CA PRO A 23 -23.62 -3.79 -58.63
C PRO A 23 -24.36 -3.71 -57.28
N GLU A 24 -24.76 -4.85 -56.76
CA GLU A 24 -25.13 -4.98 -55.33
C GLU A 24 -23.96 -4.60 -54.45
N THR A 25 -24.24 -4.01 -53.30
CA THR A 25 -23.18 -3.70 -52.31
C THR A 25 -22.43 -4.96 -51.90
N ASN A 26 -21.10 -4.87 -51.85
CA ASN A 26 -20.19 -5.94 -51.46
C ASN A 26 -20.25 -7.20 -52.36
N TYR A 27 -20.83 -7.09 -53.57
CA TYR A 27 -20.82 -8.19 -54.56
C TYR A 27 -19.54 -8.19 -55.38
N ASN A 28 -18.80 -9.25 -55.37
CA ASN A 28 -17.71 -9.57 -56.25
C ASN A 28 -18.00 -10.84 -57.05
N GLY A 29 -17.53 -10.95 -58.26
CA GLY A 29 -17.79 -12.11 -59.11
C GLY A 29 -18.38 -11.76 -60.48
N GLN A 30 -18.96 -12.73 -61.15
CA GLN A 30 -19.47 -12.56 -62.49
C GLN A 30 -20.87 -11.90 -62.51
N VAL A 31 -20.98 -10.76 -63.16
CA VAL A 31 -22.27 -10.11 -63.44
C VAL A 31 -22.62 -10.39 -64.90
N THR A 32 -23.85 -10.87 -65.15
CA THR A 32 -24.39 -11.10 -66.48
C THR A 32 -25.49 -10.09 -66.76
N VAL A 33 -25.31 -9.36 -67.84
CA VAL A 33 -26.33 -8.46 -68.39
C VAL A 33 -27.10 -9.22 -69.48
N ASN A 34 -28.40 -9.39 -69.25
CA ASN A 34 -29.32 -9.99 -70.19
C ASN A 34 -30.10 -8.88 -70.90
N TYR A 35 -30.23 -8.98 -72.25
CA TYR A 35 -30.92 -7.98 -73.03
C TYR A 35 -31.56 -8.57 -74.24
N THR A 36 -32.56 -7.87 -74.78
CA THR A 36 -33.24 -8.24 -76.00
C THR A 36 -32.87 -7.26 -77.11
N VAL A 37 -32.34 -7.78 -78.23
CA VAL A 37 -32.13 -7.03 -79.44
C VAL A 37 -33.40 -7.11 -80.27
N VAL A 38 -33.84 -5.96 -80.77
CA VAL A 38 -35.03 -5.82 -81.60
C VAL A 38 -34.68 -5.17 -82.95
N ASP A 39 -35.35 -5.54 -84.07
CA ASP A 39 -35.15 -5.02 -85.37
C ASP A 39 -36.07 -3.85 -85.74
N GLY A 40 -36.96 -3.46 -84.81
CA GLY A 40 -37.96 -2.42 -85.04
C GLY A 40 -39.13 -2.82 -85.99
N LYS A 41 -39.15 -4.10 -86.42
CA LYS A 41 -40.16 -4.65 -87.34
C LYS A 41 -40.93 -5.83 -86.72
N GLY A 42 -40.72 -6.08 -85.36
CA GLY A 42 -41.38 -7.13 -84.61
C GLY A 42 -40.50 -8.34 -84.38
N GLY A 43 -39.30 -8.42 -84.95
CA GLY A 43 -38.31 -9.47 -84.58
C GLY A 43 -37.52 -9.14 -83.31
N SER A 44 -37.23 -10.14 -82.53
CA SER A 44 -36.43 -10.03 -81.33
C SER A 44 -35.60 -11.24 -81.06
N VAL A 45 -34.43 -11.08 -80.43
CA VAL A 45 -33.55 -12.17 -79.95
C VAL A 45 -32.94 -11.78 -78.58
N ASN A 46 -32.91 -12.77 -77.69
CA ASN A 46 -32.29 -12.63 -76.38
C ASN A 46 -30.77 -12.82 -76.52
N ALA A 47 -30.01 -12.00 -75.81
CA ALA A 47 -28.56 -12.03 -75.75
C ALA A 47 -28.11 -11.78 -74.30
N SER A 48 -26.90 -12.16 -73.98
CA SER A 48 -26.26 -11.89 -72.70
C SER A 48 -24.78 -11.60 -72.85
N GLN A 49 -24.24 -10.77 -71.98
CA GLN A 49 -22.80 -10.49 -71.84
C GLN A 49 -22.46 -10.52 -70.36
N SER A 50 -21.28 -11.05 -70.09
CA SER A 50 -20.81 -11.11 -68.71
C SER A 50 -19.49 -10.37 -68.53
N PHE A 51 -19.30 -9.79 -67.37
CA PHE A 51 -18.05 -9.24 -66.90
C PHE A 51 -17.83 -9.62 -65.43
N ASN A 52 -16.56 -9.59 -64.97
CA ASN A 52 -16.23 -9.88 -63.58
C ASN A 52 -15.96 -8.59 -62.83
N LEU A 53 -16.50 -8.51 -61.61
CA LEU A 53 -16.13 -7.53 -60.59
C LEU A 53 -15.01 -8.14 -59.76
N ALA A 54 -13.94 -7.39 -59.60
CA ALA A 54 -12.89 -7.74 -58.63
C ALA A 54 -13.38 -7.45 -57.21
N ALA A 55 -12.94 -8.24 -56.27
CA ALA A 55 -13.13 -7.94 -54.85
C ALA A 55 -12.41 -6.63 -54.49
N VAL A 56 -13.02 -5.84 -53.67
CA VAL A 56 -12.44 -4.65 -53.04
C VAL A 56 -12.52 -4.91 -51.54
N ASN A 57 -11.41 -4.77 -50.84
CA ASN A 57 -11.37 -5.01 -49.41
C ASN A 57 -12.24 -4.00 -48.66
N ASP A 58 -13.21 -4.50 -47.91
CA ASP A 58 -13.99 -3.72 -46.99
C ASP A 58 -13.33 -3.73 -45.59
N ALA A 59 -13.50 -2.67 -44.81
CA ALA A 59 -12.98 -2.64 -43.44
C ALA A 59 -13.82 -3.55 -42.51
N PRO A 60 -13.20 -4.13 -41.50
CA PRO A 60 -13.97 -4.77 -40.41
C PRO A 60 -15.01 -3.80 -39.84
N GLU A 61 -16.15 -4.33 -39.42
CA GLU A 61 -17.21 -3.57 -38.78
C GLU A 61 -17.42 -4.00 -37.33
N ALA A 62 -17.64 -3.04 -36.42
CA ALA A 62 -18.07 -3.29 -35.06
C ALA A 62 -19.57 -3.68 -35.05
N LEU A 63 -19.88 -4.93 -34.70
CA LEU A 63 -21.25 -5.43 -34.74
C LEU A 63 -21.89 -5.48 -33.35
N VAL A 64 -21.25 -6.16 -32.40
CA VAL A 64 -21.74 -6.27 -31.02
C VAL A 64 -20.92 -5.36 -30.13
N PRO A 65 -21.56 -4.39 -29.41
CA PRO A 65 -20.84 -3.52 -28.47
C PRO A 65 -20.12 -4.32 -27.39
N LEU A 66 -18.93 -3.86 -26.98
CA LEU A 66 -18.23 -4.42 -25.85
C LEU A 66 -18.91 -3.97 -24.54
N ASP A 67 -19.14 -4.91 -23.62
CA ASP A 67 -19.71 -4.62 -22.31
C ASP A 67 -18.67 -3.93 -21.41
N ASN A 68 -19.10 -2.87 -20.75
CA ASN A 68 -18.29 -2.26 -19.69
C ASN A 68 -18.11 -3.27 -18.53
N GLN A 69 -16.95 -3.25 -17.93
CA GLN A 69 -16.58 -4.11 -16.82
C GLN A 69 -16.40 -3.30 -15.54
N ALA A 70 -16.72 -3.89 -14.40
CA ALA A 70 -16.43 -3.36 -13.08
C ALA A 70 -15.85 -4.49 -12.23
N ILE A 71 -14.79 -4.17 -11.47
CA ILE A 71 -14.07 -5.14 -10.65
C ILE A 71 -13.52 -4.45 -9.42
N ASP A 72 -13.51 -5.12 -8.27
CA ASP A 72 -12.84 -4.63 -7.09
C ASP A 72 -11.31 -4.83 -7.22
N GLU A 73 -10.53 -3.96 -6.60
CA GLU A 73 -9.09 -4.17 -6.39
C GLU A 73 -8.83 -5.52 -5.74
N GLY A 74 -7.72 -6.16 -6.10
CA GLY A 74 -7.35 -7.49 -5.63
C GLY A 74 -8.19 -8.64 -6.21
N GLN A 75 -9.25 -8.38 -6.99
CA GLN A 75 -10.01 -9.40 -7.68
C GLN A 75 -9.47 -9.68 -9.08
N THR A 76 -9.62 -10.92 -9.55
CA THR A 76 -9.13 -11.32 -10.88
C THR A 76 -10.19 -11.04 -11.93
N LEU A 77 -9.86 -10.20 -12.91
CA LEU A 77 -10.64 -10.00 -14.13
C LEU A 77 -10.43 -11.19 -15.08
N SER A 78 -11.52 -11.62 -15.73
CA SER A 78 -11.49 -12.47 -16.91
C SER A 78 -12.68 -12.08 -17.78
N TYR A 79 -12.42 -11.31 -18.85
CA TYR A 79 -13.45 -10.86 -19.78
C TYR A 79 -13.07 -11.25 -21.20
N GLN A 80 -13.87 -12.14 -21.80
CA GLN A 80 -13.75 -12.55 -23.20
C GLN A 80 -14.65 -11.65 -24.05
N LEU A 81 -14.14 -11.16 -25.17
CA LEU A 81 -14.94 -10.40 -26.11
C LEU A 81 -16.09 -11.25 -26.67
N PRO A 82 -17.26 -10.65 -26.97
CA PRO A 82 -18.30 -11.33 -27.73
C PRO A 82 -17.78 -11.90 -29.04
N VAL A 83 -18.23 -13.08 -29.42
CA VAL A 83 -17.76 -13.77 -30.65
C VAL A 83 -17.93 -12.90 -31.89
N ASP A 84 -19.02 -12.12 -31.95
CA ASP A 84 -19.36 -11.27 -33.07
C ASP A 84 -19.09 -9.78 -32.75
N ALA A 85 -18.13 -9.46 -31.88
CA ALA A 85 -17.75 -8.08 -31.55
C ALA A 85 -17.33 -7.30 -32.81
N PHE A 86 -16.66 -7.99 -33.71
CA PHE A 86 -16.27 -7.49 -35.04
C PHE A 86 -16.58 -8.53 -36.10
N ILE A 87 -17.01 -8.07 -37.27
CA ILE A 87 -17.20 -8.91 -38.46
C ILE A 87 -16.46 -8.29 -39.64
N ASP A 88 -16.12 -9.12 -40.60
CA ASP A 88 -15.56 -8.69 -41.88
C ASP A 88 -16.49 -9.16 -43.01
N MET A 89 -16.81 -8.24 -43.92
CA MET A 89 -17.75 -8.50 -45.00
C MET A 89 -17.15 -9.39 -46.08
N ASP A 90 -15.82 -9.35 -46.26
CA ASP A 90 -15.06 -10.22 -47.19
C ASP A 90 -14.74 -11.58 -46.54
N SER A 91 -15.06 -11.75 -45.24
CA SER A 91 -14.75 -12.92 -44.46
C SER A 91 -13.25 -13.12 -44.20
N ASP A 92 -12.49 -12.02 -44.18
CA ASP A 92 -11.07 -12.03 -43.88
C ASP A 92 -10.80 -12.41 -42.43
N VAL A 93 -9.63 -12.97 -42.17
CA VAL A 93 -9.22 -13.36 -40.81
C VAL A 93 -8.79 -12.12 -40.05
N LEU A 94 -9.53 -11.78 -38.99
CA LEU A 94 -9.23 -10.62 -38.16
C LEU A 94 -8.12 -10.92 -37.17
N THR A 95 -7.22 -9.95 -37.01
CA THR A 95 -6.22 -9.88 -35.94
C THR A 95 -6.62 -8.82 -34.93
N TYR A 96 -6.38 -9.10 -33.63
CA TYR A 96 -6.84 -8.24 -32.53
C TYR A 96 -5.67 -7.65 -31.76
N SER A 97 -5.86 -6.42 -31.29
CA SER A 97 -4.96 -5.76 -30.35
C SER A 97 -5.74 -4.88 -29.37
N ALA A 98 -5.13 -4.57 -28.23
CA ALA A 98 -5.73 -3.69 -27.25
C ALA A 98 -4.72 -2.67 -26.71
N SER A 99 -5.22 -1.47 -26.37
CA SER A 99 -4.48 -0.37 -25.76
C SER A 99 -5.44 0.46 -24.89
N LEU A 100 -4.95 1.47 -24.18
CA LEU A 100 -5.84 2.51 -23.67
C LEU A 100 -6.38 3.36 -24.82
N ALA A 101 -7.51 4.02 -24.61
CA ALA A 101 -8.19 4.80 -25.65
C ALA A 101 -7.34 5.97 -26.18
N ASP A 102 -6.39 6.49 -25.38
CA ASP A 102 -5.42 7.50 -25.78
C ASP A 102 -4.24 6.95 -26.61
N GLY A 103 -4.19 5.64 -26.80
CA GLY A 103 -3.15 4.93 -27.54
C GLY A 103 -1.96 4.46 -26.68
N SER A 104 -1.93 4.75 -25.40
CA SER A 104 -0.91 4.24 -24.49
C SER A 104 -1.10 2.73 -24.21
N ALA A 105 -0.04 2.08 -23.70
CA ALA A 105 -0.09 0.67 -23.35
C ALA A 105 -1.09 0.42 -22.21
N LEU A 106 -1.65 -0.79 -22.14
CA LEU A 106 -2.41 -1.25 -20.98
C LEU A 106 -1.53 -1.21 -19.72
N PRO A 107 -2.11 -0.95 -18.52
CA PRO A 107 -1.36 -1.05 -17.28
C PRO A 107 -0.79 -2.46 -17.09
N SER A 108 0.30 -2.59 -16.35
CA SER A 108 1.07 -3.84 -16.24
C SER A 108 0.28 -5.04 -15.68
N TRP A 109 -0.77 -4.76 -14.93
CA TRP A 109 -1.65 -5.79 -14.35
C TRP A 109 -2.71 -6.31 -15.33
N LEU A 110 -3.01 -5.59 -16.43
CA LEU A 110 -4.04 -5.94 -17.41
C LEU A 110 -3.41 -6.47 -18.70
N VAL A 111 -3.72 -7.70 -19.06
CA VAL A 111 -3.22 -8.38 -20.26
C VAL A 111 -4.37 -8.69 -21.19
N PHE A 112 -4.16 -8.48 -22.50
CA PHE A 112 -5.07 -8.93 -23.56
C PHE A 112 -4.42 -10.05 -24.35
N ASP A 113 -5.05 -11.23 -24.33
CA ASP A 113 -4.68 -12.36 -25.20
C ASP A 113 -5.46 -12.24 -26.51
N ALA A 114 -4.77 -11.89 -27.58
CA ALA A 114 -5.35 -11.71 -28.91
C ALA A 114 -5.87 -13.04 -29.51
N ALA A 115 -5.29 -14.18 -29.16
CA ALA A 115 -5.69 -15.48 -29.69
C ALA A 115 -7.01 -15.96 -29.10
N THR A 116 -7.21 -15.74 -27.83
CA THR A 116 -8.46 -16.08 -27.10
C THR A 116 -9.42 -14.90 -27.00
N GLN A 117 -8.98 -13.69 -27.43
CA GLN A 117 -9.71 -12.44 -27.33
C GLN A 117 -10.18 -12.14 -25.89
N THR A 118 -9.28 -12.38 -24.92
CA THR A 118 -9.63 -12.31 -23.49
C THR A 118 -8.73 -11.32 -22.77
N PHE A 119 -9.37 -10.41 -22.02
CA PHE A 119 -8.70 -9.60 -21.00
C PHE A 119 -8.60 -10.40 -19.70
N SER A 120 -7.43 -10.36 -19.07
CA SER A 120 -7.20 -10.95 -17.77
C SER A 120 -6.20 -10.13 -16.96
N GLY A 121 -6.29 -10.22 -15.62
CA GLY A 121 -5.37 -9.56 -14.71
C GLY A 121 -5.98 -9.34 -13.33
N THR A 122 -5.16 -8.86 -12.41
CA THR A 122 -5.59 -8.54 -11.04
C THR A 122 -5.02 -7.16 -10.68
N PRO A 123 -5.87 -6.12 -10.56
CA PRO A 123 -5.43 -4.81 -10.12
C PRO A 123 -4.93 -4.87 -8.68
N SER A 124 -3.89 -4.12 -8.35
CA SER A 124 -3.41 -3.92 -6.99
C SER A 124 -4.27 -2.85 -6.28
N PHE A 125 -4.06 -2.68 -4.96
CA PHE A 125 -4.74 -1.68 -4.15
C PHE A 125 -4.33 -0.22 -4.43
N SER A 126 -3.56 0.03 -5.47
CA SER A 126 -3.21 1.36 -5.97
C SER A 126 -3.69 1.61 -7.40
N ASP A 127 -4.47 0.70 -7.96
CA ASP A 127 -4.92 0.73 -9.35
C ASP A 127 -6.40 1.16 -9.50
N ALA A 128 -7.03 1.64 -8.40
CA ALA A 128 -8.40 2.14 -8.43
C ALA A 128 -8.59 3.25 -9.47
N GLY A 129 -9.71 3.22 -10.15
CA GLY A 129 -10.08 4.22 -11.13
C GLY A 129 -10.68 3.65 -12.39
N VAL A 130 -11.03 4.55 -13.32
CA VAL A 130 -11.71 4.21 -14.56
C VAL A 130 -10.72 4.20 -15.72
N LEU A 131 -10.60 3.06 -16.39
CA LEU A 131 -9.82 2.89 -17.60
C LEU A 131 -10.74 2.87 -18.83
N SER A 132 -10.38 3.63 -19.86
CA SER A 132 -10.98 3.51 -21.20
C SER A 132 -10.08 2.61 -22.04
N VAL A 133 -10.55 1.40 -22.33
CA VAL A 133 -9.79 0.40 -23.06
C VAL A 133 -10.31 0.31 -24.48
N LYS A 134 -9.42 0.42 -25.46
CA LYS A 134 -9.69 0.31 -26.89
C LYS A 134 -9.27 -1.05 -27.39
N VAL A 135 -10.16 -1.72 -28.12
CA VAL A 135 -9.87 -2.93 -28.89
C VAL A 135 -9.92 -2.58 -30.37
N MET A 136 -8.92 -3.01 -31.10
CA MET A 136 -8.83 -2.86 -32.54
C MET A 136 -8.83 -4.25 -33.21
N ALA A 137 -9.67 -4.40 -34.24
CA ALA A 137 -9.66 -5.54 -35.15
C ALA A 137 -9.17 -5.09 -36.51
N SER A 138 -8.27 -5.86 -37.12
CA SER A 138 -7.71 -5.57 -38.46
C SER A 138 -7.72 -6.81 -39.34
N ASP A 139 -8.05 -6.61 -40.63
CA ASP A 139 -7.96 -7.58 -41.72
C ASP A 139 -6.54 -7.62 -42.33
N GLY A 140 -5.62 -6.76 -41.87
CA GLY A 140 -4.26 -6.58 -42.39
C GLY A 140 -4.09 -5.41 -43.36
N GLN A 141 -5.18 -4.78 -43.81
CA GLN A 141 -5.19 -3.58 -44.69
C GLN A 141 -5.94 -2.43 -43.99
N LEU A 142 -7.07 -2.72 -43.43
CA LEU A 142 -7.98 -1.75 -42.77
C LEU A 142 -8.26 -2.22 -41.32
N SER A 143 -8.93 -1.38 -40.55
CA SER A 143 -9.25 -1.72 -39.15
C SER A 143 -10.51 -1.03 -38.63
N ALA A 144 -11.12 -1.63 -37.63
CA ALA A 144 -12.19 -1.04 -36.83
C ALA A 144 -11.82 -1.06 -35.36
N GLU A 145 -12.43 -0.15 -34.58
CA GLU A 145 -12.15 0.02 -33.16
C GLU A 145 -13.45 0.02 -32.35
N GLN A 146 -13.38 -0.51 -31.14
CA GLN A 146 -14.40 -0.33 -30.09
C GLN A 146 -13.73 0.05 -28.77
N VAL A 147 -14.43 0.78 -27.93
CA VAL A 147 -13.97 1.18 -26.60
C VAL A 147 -14.93 0.61 -25.55
N LEU A 148 -14.37 0.03 -24.51
CA LEU A 148 -15.08 -0.35 -23.28
C LEU A 148 -14.50 0.42 -22.10
N THR A 149 -15.32 0.60 -21.07
CA THR A 149 -14.90 1.13 -19.77
C THR A 149 -14.63 -0.03 -18.83
N LEU A 150 -13.48 0.00 -18.17
CA LEU A 150 -13.14 -0.89 -17.05
C LEU A 150 -13.02 -0.03 -15.80
N ASP A 151 -13.95 -0.22 -14.86
CA ASP A 151 -14.00 0.48 -13.58
C ASP A 151 -13.38 -0.42 -12.50
N VAL A 152 -12.22 0.00 -11.98
CA VAL A 152 -11.55 -0.65 -10.85
C VAL A 152 -12.02 0.07 -9.58
N MET A 153 -12.88 -0.59 -8.83
CA MET A 153 -13.48 -0.03 -7.62
C MET A 153 -12.51 -0.15 -6.46
N GLU A 154 -12.32 0.96 -5.78
CA GLU A 154 -11.55 1.02 -4.54
C GLU A 154 -12.16 0.13 -3.46
N ARG A 155 -11.31 -0.58 -2.73
CA ARG A 155 -11.69 -1.42 -1.62
C ARG A 155 -10.74 -1.21 -0.45
N ASN A 156 -11.15 -0.34 0.48
CA ASN A 156 -10.37 -0.01 1.66
C ASN A 156 -9.92 -1.26 2.43
N GLN A 157 -8.61 -1.39 2.64
CA GLN A 157 -7.96 -2.40 3.47
C GLN A 157 -7.48 -1.74 4.76
N LEU A 158 -7.57 -2.44 5.88
CA LEU A 158 -6.99 -1.92 7.12
C LEU A 158 -5.47 -1.81 7.01
N PRO A 159 -4.86 -0.81 7.65
CA PRO A 159 -3.42 -0.71 7.75
C PRO A 159 -2.80 -1.99 8.30
N VAL A 160 -1.55 -2.27 7.92
CA VAL A 160 -0.81 -3.44 8.38
C VAL A 160 0.46 -3.01 9.11
N ILE A 161 0.88 -3.80 10.11
CA ILE A 161 2.14 -3.55 10.83
C ILE A 161 3.32 -3.78 9.87
N ASP A 162 4.29 -2.85 9.84
CA ASP A 162 5.55 -3.07 9.10
C ASP A 162 6.38 -4.15 9.81
N PRO A 163 6.63 -5.30 9.17
CA PRO A 163 7.40 -6.39 9.78
C PRO A 163 8.87 -6.00 10.06
N ASN A 164 9.35 -4.89 9.51
CA ASN A 164 10.69 -4.37 9.71
C ASN A 164 10.76 -3.26 10.77
N ALA A 165 9.67 -2.99 11.49
CA ALA A 165 9.66 -1.99 12.56
C ALA A 165 10.71 -2.32 13.62
N SER A 166 11.55 -1.34 13.96
CA SER A 166 12.64 -1.51 14.93
C SER A 166 12.11 -1.77 16.34
N ALA A 167 12.84 -2.55 17.15
CA ALA A 167 12.54 -2.72 18.56
C ALA A 167 12.58 -1.37 19.29
N LEU A 168 11.66 -1.17 20.23
CA LEU A 168 11.59 0.03 21.07
C LEU A 168 12.37 -0.21 22.36
N MET A 169 13.28 0.70 22.68
CA MET A 169 14.05 0.67 23.92
C MET A 169 14.44 2.08 24.37
N LEU A 170 14.55 2.27 25.65
CA LEU A 170 15.06 3.49 26.30
C LEU A 170 15.67 3.11 27.66
N ASP A 171 16.40 4.05 28.23
CA ASP A 171 16.86 3.96 29.62
C ASP A 171 15.76 4.51 30.55
N GLU A 172 15.66 3.98 31.77
CA GLU A 172 14.76 4.54 32.78
C GLU A 172 15.07 6.02 33.01
N ASP A 173 14.12 6.77 33.55
CA ASP A 173 14.18 8.21 33.77
C ASP A 173 14.37 9.08 32.52
N SER A 174 14.30 8.45 31.33
CA SER A 174 14.29 9.14 30.04
C SER A 174 12.93 9.06 29.36
N THR A 175 12.75 9.77 28.26
CA THR A 175 11.52 9.71 27.45
C THR A 175 11.81 9.17 26.06
N LEU A 176 10.85 8.43 25.50
CA LEU A 176 10.90 7.91 24.13
C LEU A 176 9.76 8.52 23.31
N VAL A 177 10.12 9.14 22.18
CA VAL A 177 9.15 9.55 21.15
C VAL A 177 9.09 8.48 20.08
N ILE A 178 7.91 7.91 19.86
CA ILE A 178 7.65 6.81 18.95
C ILE A 178 6.89 7.36 17.76
N ASP A 179 7.50 7.35 16.58
CA ASP A 179 6.81 7.60 15.31
C ASP A 179 6.04 6.33 14.92
N VAL A 180 4.80 6.24 15.42
CA VAL A 180 3.96 5.04 15.24
C VAL A 180 3.45 4.89 13.81
N LEU A 181 3.34 5.99 13.04
CA LEU A 181 2.89 5.93 11.66
C LEU A 181 3.97 5.35 10.73
N SER A 182 5.25 5.50 11.06
CA SER A 182 6.34 4.85 10.32
C SER A 182 6.40 3.33 10.53
N ARG A 183 5.63 2.80 11.50
CA ARG A 183 5.60 1.39 11.91
C ARG A 183 4.42 0.62 11.33
N VAL A 184 3.56 1.30 10.60
CA VAL A 184 2.39 0.74 9.91
C VAL A 184 2.40 1.19 8.46
N LYS A 185 1.73 0.42 7.60
CA LYS A 185 1.57 0.73 6.18
C LYS A 185 0.11 0.59 5.80
N ASP A 186 -0.36 1.55 5.06
CA ASP A 186 -1.60 1.48 4.33
C ASP A 186 -1.32 1.12 2.88
N LEU A 187 -2.08 0.19 2.30
CA LEU A 187 -1.85 -0.32 0.95
C LEU A 187 -2.41 0.61 -0.13
N GLU A 188 -3.44 1.36 0.22
CA GLU A 188 -4.10 2.35 -0.63
C GLU A 188 -3.42 3.73 -0.51
N GLY A 189 -2.68 3.96 0.57
CA GLY A 189 -2.00 5.23 0.88
C GLY A 189 -2.88 6.24 1.59
N ASP A 190 -3.89 5.76 2.31
CA ASP A 190 -4.80 6.60 3.07
C ASP A 190 -4.14 7.32 4.24
N ALA A 191 -4.75 8.43 4.67
CA ALA A 191 -4.26 9.21 5.79
C ALA A 191 -4.54 8.50 7.12
N LEU A 192 -3.47 8.07 7.79
CA LEU A 192 -3.56 7.34 9.05
C LEU A 192 -3.72 8.28 10.26
N THR A 193 -4.52 7.86 11.24
CA THR A 193 -4.73 8.55 12.52
C THR A 193 -4.59 7.58 13.69
N VAL A 194 -4.01 8.07 14.80
CA VAL A 194 -3.76 7.27 16.02
C VAL A 194 -4.75 7.63 17.12
N SER A 195 -5.24 6.62 17.84
CA SER A 195 -6.20 6.79 18.95
C SER A 195 -6.05 5.69 20.00
N ASN A 196 -6.85 5.75 21.08
CA ASN A 196 -6.99 4.70 22.11
C ASN A 196 -5.66 4.23 22.70
N ILE A 197 -4.75 5.17 22.99
CA ILE A 197 -3.44 4.86 23.57
C ILE A 197 -3.64 4.38 25.01
N ASN A 198 -3.01 3.25 25.33
CA ASN A 198 -3.04 2.70 26.68
C ASN A 198 -1.71 2.08 27.07
N VAL A 199 -1.31 2.32 28.31
CA VAL A 199 -0.16 1.73 29.00
C VAL A 199 -0.53 1.53 30.46
N ASP A 200 0.08 0.56 31.15
CA ASP A 200 -0.12 0.40 32.60
C ASP A 200 0.46 1.62 33.34
N ALA A 201 -0.40 2.31 34.09
CA ALA A 201 -0.02 3.50 34.86
C ALA A 201 1.07 3.23 35.92
N ALA A 202 1.26 1.98 36.33
CA ALA A 202 2.36 1.58 37.22
C ALA A 202 3.72 1.54 36.48
N GLN A 203 3.70 1.41 35.15
CA GLN A 203 4.91 1.30 34.32
C GLN A 203 5.28 2.63 33.66
N GLY A 204 4.33 3.56 33.48
CA GLY A 204 4.59 4.85 32.87
C GLY A 204 3.34 5.57 32.34
N THR A 205 3.60 6.59 31.53
CA THR A 205 2.57 7.37 30.85
C THR A 205 2.86 7.45 29.37
N ALA A 206 1.81 7.45 28.52
CA ALA A 206 1.90 7.60 27.09
C ALA A 206 0.96 8.74 26.64
N VAL A 207 1.49 9.68 25.83
CA VAL A 207 0.77 10.85 25.36
C VAL A 207 0.84 10.95 23.84
N LEU A 208 -0.32 11.11 23.19
CA LEU A 208 -0.40 11.40 21.75
C LEU A 208 0.02 12.84 21.47
N ASN A 209 0.96 13.01 20.58
CA ASN A 209 1.40 14.32 20.10
C ASN A 209 0.56 14.79 18.90
N ALA A 210 0.63 16.07 18.58
CA ALA A 210 -0.12 16.65 17.47
C ALA A 210 0.29 16.10 16.07
N ASP A 211 1.50 15.55 15.95
CA ASP A 211 2.03 14.92 14.76
C ASP A 211 1.73 13.41 14.67
N GLN A 212 0.84 12.93 15.53
CA GLN A 212 0.46 11.51 15.65
C GLN A 212 1.57 10.59 16.19
N SER A 213 2.71 11.12 16.66
CA SER A 213 3.68 10.34 17.43
C SER A 213 3.20 10.13 18.87
N ILE A 214 3.76 9.13 19.57
CA ILE A 214 3.48 8.88 20.99
C ILE A 214 4.75 9.15 21.80
N THR A 215 4.63 10.00 22.83
CA THR A 215 5.68 10.18 23.84
C THR A 215 5.38 9.25 24.99
N PHE A 216 6.28 8.27 25.24
CA PHE A 216 6.26 7.40 26.40
C PHE A 216 7.28 7.92 27.44
N THR A 217 6.85 7.96 28.71
CA THR A 217 7.67 8.31 29.88
C THR A 217 7.49 7.22 30.92
N PRO A 218 8.53 6.45 31.28
CA PRO A 218 8.47 5.49 32.35
C PRO A 218 8.12 6.14 33.72
N THR A 219 7.57 5.37 34.62
CA THR A 219 7.55 5.76 36.03
C THR A 219 8.99 5.83 36.52
N ALA A 220 9.29 6.80 37.40
CA ALA A 220 10.66 6.95 37.95
C ALA A 220 11.22 5.62 38.46
N ASN A 221 12.47 5.34 38.09
CA ASN A 221 13.22 4.12 38.43
C ASN A 221 12.51 2.81 37.99
N PHE A 222 11.64 2.86 37.01
CA PHE A 222 11.01 1.66 36.45
C PHE A 222 11.88 1.11 35.31
N HIS A 223 12.34 -0.11 35.45
CA HIS A 223 12.99 -0.90 34.40
C HIS A 223 12.23 -2.20 34.13
N GLY A 224 12.33 -2.71 32.89
CA GLY A 224 11.62 -3.91 32.47
C GLY A 224 10.91 -3.75 31.14
N THR A 225 9.92 -4.59 30.88
CA THR A 225 9.16 -4.57 29.62
C THR A 225 7.80 -3.94 29.83
N VAL A 226 7.49 -2.93 29.02
CA VAL A 226 6.20 -2.23 28.99
C VAL A 226 5.42 -2.67 27.75
N SER A 227 4.12 -2.86 27.90
CA SER A 227 3.19 -3.10 26.79
C SER A 227 2.43 -1.81 26.50
N LEU A 228 2.70 -1.20 25.34
CA LEU A 228 1.98 -0.05 24.81
C LEU A 228 0.95 -0.52 23.78
N SER A 229 -0.31 -0.14 23.93
CA SER A 229 -1.33 -0.42 22.93
C SER A 229 -1.94 0.88 22.38
N TYR A 230 -2.30 0.86 21.11
CA TYR A 230 -2.97 1.95 20.41
C TYR A 230 -3.73 1.44 19.18
N ASP A 231 -4.66 2.24 18.69
CA ASP A 231 -5.40 1.95 17.45
C ASP A 231 -4.95 2.89 16.34
N VAL A 232 -4.86 2.35 15.12
CA VAL A 232 -4.60 3.11 13.89
C VAL A 232 -5.79 2.97 12.97
N SER A 233 -6.33 4.10 12.50
CA SER A 233 -7.42 4.18 11.53
C SER A 233 -6.93 4.85 10.25
N ASP A 234 -7.37 4.31 9.12
CA ASP A 234 -7.25 4.82 7.76
C ASP A 234 -8.49 5.65 7.31
N GLY A 235 -9.47 5.81 8.18
CA GLY A 235 -10.73 6.47 7.88
C GLY A 235 -11.80 5.55 7.31
N ASP A 236 -11.64 4.22 7.47
CA ASP A 236 -12.64 3.24 7.03
C ASP A 236 -14.07 3.63 7.42
N ALA A 237 -14.99 3.63 6.44
CA ALA A 237 -16.38 4.04 6.61
C ALA A 237 -17.17 3.17 7.60
N GLN A 238 -16.74 1.93 7.85
CA GLN A 238 -17.29 1.04 8.87
C GLN A 238 -16.68 1.28 10.25
N GLY A 239 -15.70 2.19 10.38
CA GLY A 239 -15.02 2.52 11.63
C GLY A 239 -14.13 1.39 12.16
N ARG A 240 -13.64 0.51 11.27
CA ARG A 240 -12.66 -0.51 11.62
C ARG A 240 -11.30 0.13 11.87
N VAL A 241 -10.50 -0.45 12.75
CA VAL A 241 -9.17 0.03 13.10
C VAL A 241 -8.19 -1.14 13.21
N LEU A 242 -6.91 -0.86 12.99
CA LEU A 242 -5.83 -1.76 13.35
C LEU A 242 -5.46 -1.53 14.83
N SER A 243 -5.69 -2.52 15.69
CA SER A 243 -5.19 -2.47 17.07
C SER A 243 -3.77 -3.01 17.13
N VAL A 244 -2.86 -2.18 17.62
CA VAL A 244 -1.43 -2.49 17.72
C VAL A 244 -1.06 -2.67 19.20
N VAL A 245 -0.20 -3.64 19.48
CA VAL A 245 0.43 -3.82 20.80
C VAL A 245 1.94 -3.91 20.57
N GLU A 246 2.67 -2.97 21.17
CA GLU A 246 4.12 -2.88 21.07
C GLU A 246 4.78 -3.16 22.42
N SER A 247 5.96 -3.74 22.35
CA SER A 247 6.80 -3.99 23.53
C SER A 247 7.92 -2.98 23.58
N ILE A 248 8.04 -2.25 24.70
CA ILE A 248 9.10 -1.27 24.97
C ILE A 248 10.00 -1.85 26.06
N VAL A 249 11.30 -1.93 25.82
CA VAL A 249 12.29 -2.34 26.82
C VAL A 249 12.83 -1.09 27.49
N VAL A 250 12.65 -0.98 28.80
CA VAL A 250 13.22 0.06 29.67
C VAL A 250 14.43 -0.55 30.36
N ASN A 251 15.62 -0.04 30.06
CA ASN A 251 16.88 -0.49 30.65
C ASN A 251 17.06 0.15 32.03
N SER A 252 17.64 -0.61 32.96
CA SER A 252 18.11 -0.05 34.23
C SER A 252 19.33 0.83 34.03
N VAL A 253 19.38 1.95 34.73
CA VAL A 253 20.52 2.86 34.82
C VAL A 253 20.84 3.03 36.28
N ASN A 254 22.12 2.90 36.67
CA ASN A 254 22.54 3.03 38.06
C ASN A 254 22.20 4.41 38.64
N ASP A 255 21.45 4.42 39.69
CA ASP A 255 21.15 5.60 40.51
C ASP A 255 22.18 5.78 41.65
N ALA A 256 22.27 6.98 42.15
CA ALA A 256 23.14 7.26 43.31
C ALA A 256 22.39 6.96 44.61
N PRO A 257 23.09 6.44 45.63
CA PRO A 257 22.51 6.24 46.94
C PRO A 257 21.88 7.50 47.52
N VAL A 258 20.73 7.35 48.15
CA VAL A 258 20.01 8.45 48.80
C VAL A 258 20.03 8.34 50.33
N ALA A 259 20.18 9.50 50.98
CA ALA A 259 20.06 9.57 52.44
C ALA A 259 18.59 9.64 52.84
N GLY A 260 18.17 8.73 53.71
CA GLY A 260 16.86 8.79 54.33
C GLY A 260 16.78 9.91 55.40
N SER A 261 15.60 10.06 55.98
CA SER A 261 15.33 11.09 57.00
C SER A 261 15.87 10.74 58.41
N THR A 262 16.49 9.56 58.59
CA THR A 262 16.97 9.09 59.89
C THR A 262 18.30 9.74 60.21
N SER A 263 18.36 10.58 61.22
CA SER A 263 19.63 11.07 61.75
C SER A 263 20.34 9.97 62.58
N ILE A 264 21.56 9.66 62.17
CA ILE A 264 22.38 8.69 62.90
C ILE A 264 22.99 9.40 64.14
N SER A 265 22.84 8.83 65.30
CA SER A 265 23.48 9.29 66.53
C SER A 265 24.49 8.24 66.96
N LEU A 266 25.76 8.55 66.88
CA LEU A 266 26.83 7.70 67.41
C LEU A 266 26.93 7.86 68.93
N ALA A 267 27.37 6.79 69.61
CA ALA A 267 27.62 6.85 71.05
C ALA A 267 28.81 7.78 71.35
N ASN A 268 28.80 8.40 72.53
CA ASN A 268 29.90 9.25 72.95
C ASN A 268 31.19 8.40 73.18
N GLY A 269 32.29 8.91 72.69
CA GLY A 269 33.64 8.42 72.99
C GLY A 269 34.27 9.15 74.21
N SER A 270 35.54 8.83 74.48
CA SER A 270 36.35 9.54 75.48
C SER A 270 37.59 10.12 74.81
N GLU A 271 38.06 11.29 75.33
CA GLU A 271 39.35 11.82 74.90
C GLU A 271 40.48 10.83 75.09
N ASP A 272 41.54 10.93 74.24
CA ASP A 272 42.71 10.06 74.24
C ASP A 272 42.44 8.58 74.04
N THR A 273 41.20 8.16 73.71
CA THR A 273 40.82 6.77 73.51
C THR A 273 40.34 6.54 72.10
N PRO A 274 40.95 5.59 71.34
CA PRO A 274 40.48 5.27 70.00
C PRO A 274 39.04 4.76 70.05
N TYR A 275 38.23 5.30 69.10
CA TYR A 275 36.82 4.98 68.96
C TYR A 275 36.58 4.15 67.69
N THR A 276 35.89 3.02 67.81
CA THR A 276 35.62 2.14 66.65
C THR A 276 34.22 2.41 66.11
N LEU A 277 34.11 2.71 64.83
CA LEU A 277 32.87 2.88 64.05
C LEU A 277 32.63 1.62 63.22
N GLN A 278 31.42 1.16 63.16
CA GLN A 278 30.99 0.15 62.18
C GLN A 278 30.50 0.86 60.90
N ALA A 279 30.90 0.37 59.70
CA ALA A 279 30.36 0.88 58.47
C ALA A 279 28.82 0.76 58.41
N SER A 280 28.27 -0.32 58.95
CA SER A 280 26.83 -0.52 59.04
C SER A 280 26.10 0.56 59.81
N ASP A 281 26.75 1.13 60.86
CA ASP A 281 26.14 2.22 61.65
C ASP A 281 26.11 3.53 60.86
N LEU A 282 27.15 3.80 60.04
CA LEU A 282 27.24 4.99 59.20
C LEU A 282 26.35 4.89 57.98
N LEU A 283 25.99 3.69 57.51
CA LEU A 283 25.13 3.46 56.37
C LEU A 283 23.65 3.35 56.77
N GLN A 284 23.33 3.42 58.09
CA GLN A 284 21.94 3.42 58.50
C GLN A 284 21.16 4.60 57.91
N GLY A 285 19.97 4.30 57.32
CA GLY A 285 19.12 5.33 56.69
C GLY A 285 19.54 5.73 55.27
N PHE A 286 20.59 5.15 54.74
CA PHE A 286 20.86 5.22 53.31
C PHE A 286 20.23 4.05 52.60
N SER A 287 19.77 4.27 51.39
CA SER A 287 19.23 3.24 50.50
C SER A 287 19.68 3.51 49.06
N ASP A 288 19.70 2.48 48.30
CA ASP A 288 19.91 2.51 46.86
C ASP A 288 18.64 2.00 46.20
N VAL A 289 18.18 2.67 45.15
CA VAL A 289 16.93 2.31 44.45
C VAL A 289 17.11 1.09 43.60
N ASP A 290 18.31 0.86 43.07
CA ASP A 290 18.68 -0.34 42.28
C ASP A 290 18.93 -1.55 43.17
N GLY A 291 18.96 -1.34 44.51
CA GLY A 291 19.26 -2.38 45.48
C GLY A 291 20.75 -2.70 45.60
N ASP A 292 21.60 -1.80 45.18
CA ASP A 292 23.05 -1.98 45.21
C ASP A 292 23.58 -1.99 46.67
N SER A 293 24.66 -2.72 46.86
CA SER A 293 25.33 -2.81 48.17
C SER A 293 26.09 -1.54 48.47
N LEU A 294 25.68 -0.81 49.51
CA LEU A 294 26.30 0.42 49.88
C LEU A 294 27.62 0.20 50.65
N ALA A 295 28.59 1.06 50.42
CA ALA A 295 29.88 1.08 51.08
C ALA A 295 30.35 2.50 51.38
N ILE A 296 31.22 2.67 52.39
CA ILE A 296 31.82 3.98 52.71
C ILE A 296 33.00 4.19 51.77
N GLY A 297 32.87 5.13 50.83
CA GLY A 297 33.88 5.48 49.83
C GLY A 297 35.06 6.28 50.43
N SER A 298 34.74 7.21 51.34
CA SER A 298 35.75 8.00 52.06
C SER A 298 35.21 8.40 53.45
N ILE A 299 36.12 8.55 54.38
CA ILE A 299 35.78 8.99 55.75
C ILE A 299 36.89 9.92 56.23
N SER A 300 36.53 10.96 56.91
CA SER A 300 37.45 11.93 57.53
C SER A 300 36.91 12.39 58.88
N THR A 301 37.75 12.96 59.68
CA THR A 301 37.43 13.54 60.99
C THR A 301 37.96 14.96 61.07
N THR A 302 37.32 15.82 61.83
CA THR A 302 37.71 17.23 62.04
C THR A 302 38.85 17.37 63.03
N HIS A 303 38.92 16.48 64.03
CA HIS A 303 39.92 16.52 65.11
C HIS A 303 40.43 15.10 65.35
N GLY A 304 41.62 14.78 64.80
CA GLY A 304 42.26 13.49 64.93
C GLY A 304 42.56 12.81 63.60
N SER A 305 42.60 11.52 63.62
CA SER A 305 42.80 10.67 62.42
C SER A 305 41.80 9.56 62.35
N VAL A 306 41.50 9.09 61.13
CA VAL A 306 40.67 7.91 60.92
C VAL A 306 41.34 6.92 60.02
N VAL A 307 41.32 5.63 60.37
CA VAL A 307 41.90 4.53 59.63
C VAL A 307 40.87 3.45 59.35
N SER A 308 40.77 2.97 58.10
CA SER A 308 39.95 1.80 57.77
C SER A 308 40.66 0.51 58.23
N ASN A 309 39.94 -0.33 58.94
CA ASN A 309 40.47 -1.61 59.40
C ASN A 309 40.27 -2.77 58.39
N GLN A 310 39.75 -2.50 57.20
CA GLN A 310 39.45 -3.46 56.13
C GLN A 310 38.50 -4.61 56.49
N ASN A 311 37.89 -4.58 57.67
CA ASN A 311 36.89 -5.56 58.14
C ASN A 311 35.49 -4.94 58.29
N GLY A 312 35.22 -3.81 57.61
CA GLY A 312 33.97 -3.05 57.73
C GLY A 312 33.94 -2.14 58.97
N THR A 313 35.09 -1.90 59.64
CA THR A 313 35.19 -0.95 60.76
C THR A 313 36.22 0.14 60.47
N PHE A 314 36.08 1.26 61.19
CA PHE A 314 36.99 2.40 61.13
C PHE A 314 37.44 2.73 62.57
N THR A 315 38.72 3.00 62.78
CA THR A 315 39.24 3.48 64.07
C THR A 315 39.47 4.99 63.95
N VAL A 316 38.77 5.79 64.77
CA VAL A 316 38.97 7.22 64.96
C VAL A 316 39.86 7.41 66.17
N THR A 317 41.00 8.10 66.00
CA THR A 317 41.90 8.45 67.12
C THR A 317 41.82 9.96 67.29
N PRO A 318 41.23 10.47 68.38
CA PRO A 318 41.14 11.89 68.64
C PRO A 318 42.51 12.55 68.81
N GLU A 319 42.57 13.86 68.62
CA GLU A 319 43.77 14.64 68.99
C GLU A 319 43.98 14.56 70.51
N THR A 320 45.23 14.60 70.98
CA THR A 320 45.58 14.53 72.39
C THR A 320 44.93 15.60 73.21
N ASN A 321 44.26 15.23 74.30
CA ASN A 321 43.50 16.14 75.19
C ASN A 321 42.37 16.91 74.51
N TYR A 322 41.89 16.45 73.35
CA TYR A 322 40.73 17.09 72.70
C TYR A 322 39.40 16.53 73.25
N ASN A 323 38.64 17.42 73.87
CA ASN A 323 37.27 17.09 74.25
C ASN A 323 36.31 18.00 73.43
N GLY A 324 35.38 17.39 72.75
CA GLY A 324 34.50 18.09 71.81
C GLY A 324 33.98 17.17 70.72
N GLN A 325 33.37 17.71 69.71
CA GLN A 325 32.87 16.99 68.54
C GLN A 325 34.04 16.66 67.57
N VAL A 326 34.20 15.41 67.27
CA VAL A 326 35.23 14.89 66.39
C VAL A 326 34.67 14.61 64.99
#